data_3379aaf05d62a3510a4c3aa968207e60
#
_entry.id   3379aaf05d62a3510a4c3aa968207e60
#
_cell.length_a   1.000
_cell.length_b   1.000
_cell.length_c   1.000
_cell.angle_alpha   90.00
_cell.angle_beta   90.00
_cell.angle_gamma   90.00
#
_symmetry.space_group_name_H-M   'P 1'
#
loop_
_entity.id
_entity.type
_entity.pdbx_description
1 polymer ?
#
loop_
_entity_poly.entity_id
_entity_poly.type
_entity_poly.pdbx_seq_one_letter_code
_entity_poly.pdbx_strand_id
1 'polypeptide(L)'
;FGNVSAQVFMPIVPALIVGGLILSIKNLLVNYCGLSTDSGTAQVLLAIFSASFSFLPVYLGYQLAAVMKMQPIMGALLGAIMISSSISGAEGLDFLGIPIPTNDYSSTVVPIVLGVVFMYFVDRGLQKIIPDVTKLFLKPLLTMFIVVPVELIILGPAGSMMGYALSDAVTWLMDNVAFIATPILA
;
A
#
# COMPACT_ATOMS: atom_id res chain seq x y z
N PHE A 1 -10.27 -15.79 -10.77
CA PHE A 1 -9.67 -14.45 -10.49
C PHE A 1 -10.51 -13.64 -9.50
N GLY A 2 -11.85 -13.55 -9.64
CA GLY A 2 -12.70 -12.75 -8.75
C GLY A 2 -12.64 -13.14 -7.26
N ASN A 3 -12.49 -14.41 -6.93
CA ASN A 3 -12.42 -14.87 -5.53
C ASN A 3 -11.12 -14.44 -4.82
N VAL A 4 -9.99 -14.32 -5.50
CA VAL A 4 -8.71 -13.92 -4.90
C VAL A 4 -8.73 -12.44 -4.54
N SER A 5 -9.18 -11.58 -5.45
CA SER A 5 -9.31 -10.15 -5.18
C SER A 5 -10.24 -9.88 -3.99
N ALA A 6 -11.41 -10.57 -3.94
CA ALA A 6 -12.32 -10.44 -2.81
C ALA A 6 -11.67 -10.88 -1.48
N GLN A 7 -10.94 -11.99 -1.46
CA GLN A 7 -10.25 -12.47 -0.26
C GLN A 7 -9.17 -11.51 0.25
N VAL A 8 -8.55 -10.75 -0.65
CA VAL A 8 -7.54 -9.75 -0.28
C VAL A 8 -8.19 -8.46 0.23
N PHE A 9 -9.20 -7.95 -0.48
CA PHE A 9 -9.78 -6.63 -0.17
C PHE A 9 -10.86 -6.66 0.91
N MET A 10 -11.71 -7.71 0.97
CA MET A 10 -12.81 -7.74 1.96
C MET A 10 -12.37 -7.55 3.42
N PRO A 11 -11.28 -8.15 3.91
CA PRO A 11 -10.86 -7.93 5.29
C PRO A 11 -10.34 -6.51 5.56
N ILE A 12 -9.95 -5.77 4.52
CA ILE A 12 -9.43 -4.40 4.63
C ILE A 12 -10.56 -3.37 4.64
N VAL A 13 -11.67 -3.66 3.97
CA VAL A 13 -12.83 -2.76 3.81
C VAL A 13 -13.30 -2.15 5.14
N PRO A 14 -13.46 -2.89 6.25
CA PRO A 14 -13.91 -2.31 7.52
C PRO A 14 -12.99 -1.18 8.01
N ALA A 15 -11.66 -1.32 7.87
CA ALA A 15 -10.72 -0.28 8.28
C ALA A 15 -10.88 1.00 7.44
N LEU A 16 -11.09 0.85 6.13
CA LEU A 16 -11.32 1.98 5.22
C LEU A 16 -12.65 2.68 5.50
N ILE A 17 -13.71 1.91 5.78
CA ILE A 17 -15.03 2.45 6.15
C ILE A 17 -14.90 3.27 7.44
N VAL A 18 -14.25 2.74 8.47
CA VAL A 18 -14.03 3.48 9.73
C VAL A 18 -13.28 4.78 9.46
N GLY A 19 -12.20 4.75 8.68
CA GLY A 19 -11.47 5.96 8.31
C GLY A 19 -12.37 7.01 7.65
N GLY A 20 -13.14 6.61 6.64
CA GLY A 20 -14.06 7.52 5.92
C GLY A 20 -15.15 8.10 6.79
N LEU A 21 -15.76 7.27 7.66
CA LEU A 21 -16.79 7.73 8.61
C LEU A 21 -16.21 8.72 9.64
N ILE A 22 -15.03 8.45 10.18
CA ILE A 22 -14.36 9.34 11.12
C ILE A 22 -14.01 10.69 10.47
N LEU A 23 -13.54 10.69 9.22
CA LEU A 23 -13.34 11.95 8.48
C LEU A 23 -14.66 12.73 8.32
N SER A 24 -15.75 12.04 8.01
CA SER A 24 -17.07 12.66 7.89
C SER A 24 -17.53 13.28 9.23
N ILE A 25 -17.35 12.57 10.35
CA ILE A 25 -17.64 13.08 11.69
C ILE A 25 -16.77 14.30 12.00
N LYS A 26 -15.47 14.24 11.74
CA LYS A 26 -14.56 15.39 11.91
C LYS A 26 -15.04 16.60 11.13
N ASN A 27 -15.42 16.43 9.86
CA ASN A 27 -15.90 17.54 9.02
C ASN A 27 -17.24 18.10 9.51
N LEU A 28 -18.15 17.26 10.01
CA LEU A 28 -19.40 17.73 10.65
C LEU A 28 -19.11 18.56 11.90
N LEU A 29 -18.21 18.11 12.77
CA LEU A 29 -17.85 18.84 13.99
C LEU A 29 -17.18 20.18 13.67
N VAL A 30 -16.32 20.24 12.67
CA VAL A 30 -15.66 21.49 12.24
C VAL A 30 -16.67 22.44 11.63
N ASN A 31 -17.53 21.99 10.70
CA ASN A 31 -18.37 22.88 9.91
C ASN A 31 -19.65 23.32 10.65
N TYR A 32 -20.19 22.48 11.55
CA TYR A 32 -21.50 22.74 12.20
C TYR A 32 -21.42 22.90 13.71
N CYS A 33 -20.42 22.36 14.38
CA CYS A 33 -20.30 22.44 15.85
C CYS A 33 -19.21 23.43 16.30
N GLY A 34 -18.55 24.14 15.36
CA GLY A 34 -17.53 25.15 15.70
C GLY A 34 -16.23 24.56 16.24
N LEU A 35 -15.94 23.26 15.99
CA LEU A 35 -14.67 22.65 16.38
C LEU A 35 -13.53 23.26 15.55
N SER A 36 -12.50 23.79 16.22
CA SER A 36 -11.30 24.26 15.50
C SER A 36 -10.59 23.10 14.82
N THR A 37 -10.14 23.33 13.57
CA THR A 37 -9.30 22.38 12.81
C THR A 37 -8.01 22.03 13.52
N ASP A 38 -7.46 22.95 14.32
CA ASP A 38 -6.21 22.81 15.06
C ASP A 38 -6.41 22.20 16.45
N SER A 39 -7.68 21.92 16.84
CA SER A 39 -7.96 21.29 18.13
C SER A 39 -7.40 19.88 18.20
N GLY A 40 -6.97 19.44 19.39
CA GLY A 40 -6.48 18.08 19.61
C GLY A 40 -7.48 17.01 19.18
N THR A 41 -8.79 17.25 19.38
CA THR A 41 -9.86 16.34 18.92
C THR A 41 -9.87 16.20 17.40
N ALA A 42 -9.79 17.31 16.65
CA ALA A 42 -9.76 17.28 15.20
C ALA A 42 -8.50 16.57 14.66
N GLN A 43 -7.36 16.79 15.32
CA GLN A 43 -6.11 16.12 14.97
C GLN A 43 -6.17 14.60 15.22
N VAL A 44 -6.75 14.16 16.34
CA VAL A 44 -6.91 12.71 16.62
C VAL A 44 -7.83 12.06 15.59
N LEU A 45 -8.97 12.69 15.26
CA LEU A 45 -9.87 12.17 14.22
C LEU A 45 -9.19 12.11 12.85
N LEU A 46 -8.39 13.11 12.51
CA LEU A 46 -7.62 13.12 11.28
C LEU A 46 -6.54 12.01 11.27
N ALA A 47 -5.91 11.77 12.41
CA ALA A 47 -4.92 10.68 12.54
C ALA A 47 -5.55 9.30 12.32
N ILE A 48 -6.77 9.05 12.82
CA ILE A 48 -7.49 7.79 12.57
C ILE A 48 -7.77 7.62 11.06
N PHE A 49 -8.26 8.67 10.41
CA PHE A 49 -8.47 8.65 8.97
C PHE A 49 -7.17 8.38 8.21
N SER A 50 -6.12 9.16 8.51
CA SER A 50 -4.82 9.02 7.85
C SER A 50 -4.23 7.62 8.03
N ALA A 51 -4.29 7.07 9.25
CA ALA A 51 -3.82 5.72 9.52
C ALA A 51 -4.57 4.67 8.69
N SER A 52 -5.89 4.81 8.53
CA SER A 52 -6.69 3.85 7.75
C SER A 52 -6.27 3.77 6.29
N PHE A 53 -5.82 4.87 5.69
CA PHE A 53 -5.43 4.93 4.28
C PHE A 53 -3.93 4.85 4.06
N SER A 54 -3.11 5.52 4.88
CA SER A 54 -1.65 5.52 4.71
C SER A 54 -1.04 4.13 4.93
N PHE A 55 -1.64 3.32 5.81
CA PHE A 55 -1.20 1.94 6.07
C PHE A 55 -1.80 0.91 5.09
N LEU A 56 -2.47 1.35 4.04
CA LEU A 56 -3.04 0.45 3.02
C LEU A 56 -2.02 -0.57 2.46
N PRO A 57 -0.76 -0.20 2.14
CA PRO A 57 0.24 -1.16 1.71
C PRO A 57 0.52 -2.26 2.75
N VAL A 58 0.47 -1.95 4.04
CA VAL A 58 0.65 -2.93 5.13
C VAL A 58 -0.50 -3.93 5.17
N TYR A 59 -1.75 -3.44 5.08
CA TYR A 59 -2.93 -4.30 5.08
C TYR A 59 -2.98 -5.21 3.87
N LEU A 60 -2.70 -4.64 2.69
CA LEU A 60 -2.64 -5.40 1.43
C LEU A 60 -1.52 -6.42 1.44
N GLY A 61 -0.33 -6.03 1.89
CA GLY A 61 0.81 -6.93 2.02
C GLY A 61 0.49 -8.13 2.92
N TYR A 62 -0.11 -7.87 4.08
CA TYR A 62 -0.55 -8.92 5.00
C TYR A 62 -1.56 -9.88 4.36
N GLN A 63 -2.64 -9.34 3.80
CA GLN A 63 -3.72 -10.16 3.23
C GLN A 63 -3.27 -10.93 1.99
N LEU A 64 -2.50 -10.31 1.11
CA LEU A 64 -2.00 -10.97 -0.08
C LEU A 64 -1.04 -12.10 0.27
N ALA A 65 -0.14 -11.90 1.23
CA ALA A 65 0.74 -12.96 1.72
C ALA A 65 -0.05 -14.11 2.36
N ALA A 66 -1.13 -13.81 3.12
CA ALA A 66 -2.02 -14.81 3.68
C ALA A 66 -2.72 -15.65 2.61
N VAL A 67 -3.29 -15.00 1.58
CA VAL A 67 -3.96 -15.67 0.45
C VAL A 67 -2.97 -16.52 -0.34
N MET A 68 -1.73 -16.07 -0.50
CA MET A 68 -0.66 -16.82 -1.17
C MET A 68 -0.02 -17.91 -0.28
N LYS A 69 -0.56 -18.13 0.93
CA LYS A 69 -0.08 -19.13 1.90
C LYS A 69 1.41 -18.94 2.28
N MET A 70 1.83 -17.71 2.39
CA MET A 70 3.09 -17.29 3.01
C MET A 70 2.85 -16.86 4.45
N GLN A 71 3.91 -16.47 5.16
CA GLN A 71 3.77 -15.83 6.47
C GLN A 71 3.20 -14.41 6.29
N PRO A 72 1.97 -14.12 6.76
CA PRO A 72 1.31 -12.84 6.48
C PRO A 72 2.08 -11.63 7.01
N ILE A 73 2.77 -11.81 8.14
CA ILE A 73 3.57 -10.75 8.76
C ILE A 73 4.72 -10.27 7.88
N MET A 74 5.24 -11.14 7.00
CA MET A 74 6.30 -10.75 6.07
C MET A 74 5.78 -9.80 4.98
N GLY A 75 4.56 -10.04 4.49
CA GLY A 75 3.90 -9.11 3.59
C GLY A 75 3.59 -7.77 4.25
N ALA A 76 3.13 -7.79 5.51
CA ALA A 76 2.94 -6.57 6.30
C ALA A 76 4.26 -5.81 6.50
N LEU A 77 5.35 -6.52 6.79
CA LEU A 77 6.67 -5.93 6.97
C LEU A 77 7.16 -5.24 5.69
N LEU A 78 6.98 -5.88 4.53
CA LEU A 78 7.31 -5.27 3.25
C LEU A 78 6.52 -3.97 3.04
N GLY A 79 5.21 -3.98 3.27
CA GLY A 79 4.38 -2.77 3.19
C GLY A 79 4.79 -1.69 4.17
N ALA A 80 5.16 -2.05 5.41
CA ALA A 80 5.63 -1.12 6.41
C ALA A 80 6.98 -0.47 6.05
N ILE A 81 7.90 -1.24 5.45
CA ILE A 81 9.17 -0.71 4.93
C ILE A 81 8.91 0.31 3.83
N MET A 82 8.01 0.01 2.90
CA MET A 82 7.69 0.90 1.78
C MET A 82 7.13 2.25 2.23
N ILE A 83 6.27 2.27 3.27
CA ILE A 83 5.67 3.51 3.79
C ILE A 83 6.51 4.20 4.86
N SER A 84 7.62 3.59 5.28
CA SER A 84 8.52 4.21 6.25
C SER A 84 9.03 5.55 5.75
N SER A 85 9.03 6.57 6.61
CA SER A 85 9.57 7.91 6.28
C SER A 85 11.05 7.90 5.92
N SER A 86 11.77 6.83 6.26
CA SER A 86 13.15 6.62 5.84
C SER A 86 13.29 6.15 4.40
N ILE A 87 12.19 5.74 3.75
CA ILE A 87 12.15 5.20 2.39
C ILE A 87 11.21 6.01 1.51
N SER A 88 9.94 6.15 1.94
CA SER A 88 8.92 6.87 1.18
C SER A 88 9.23 8.36 1.15
N GLY A 89 9.43 8.91 -0.03
CA GLY A 89 9.80 10.31 -0.24
C GLY A 89 11.25 10.68 0.12
N ALA A 90 12.06 9.74 0.57
CA ALA A 90 13.46 10.01 0.91
C ALA A 90 14.33 10.15 -0.35
N GLU A 91 15.23 11.12 -0.34
CA GLU A 91 16.15 11.40 -1.43
C GLU A 91 17.55 10.86 -1.13
N GLY A 92 18.28 10.51 -2.19
CA GLY A 92 19.70 10.12 -2.07
C GLY A 92 19.93 8.74 -1.44
N LEU A 93 18.91 7.88 -1.40
CA LEU A 93 19.07 6.50 -0.94
C LEU A 93 19.79 5.66 -1.99
N ASP A 94 20.69 4.79 -1.53
CA ASP A 94 21.31 3.78 -2.34
C ASP A 94 21.38 2.43 -1.62
N PHE A 95 21.40 1.36 -2.40
CA PHE A 95 21.65 0.02 -1.88
C PHE A 95 22.84 -0.59 -2.63
N LEU A 96 23.93 -0.81 -1.93
CA LEU A 96 25.20 -1.34 -2.49
C LEU A 96 25.70 -0.51 -3.70
N GLY A 97 25.52 0.81 -3.68
CA GLY A 97 25.91 1.72 -4.75
C GLY A 97 24.91 1.82 -5.92
N ILE A 98 23.76 1.16 -5.84
CA ILE A 98 22.66 1.30 -6.80
C ILE A 98 21.67 2.33 -6.26
N PRO A 99 21.44 3.45 -6.95
CA PRO A 99 20.53 4.48 -6.48
C PRO A 99 19.08 3.98 -6.44
N ILE A 100 18.37 4.28 -5.36
CA ILE A 100 16.95 4.01 -5.19
C ILE A 100 16.17 5.25 -5.65
N PRO A 101 15.27 5.14 -6.64
CA PRO A 101 14.44 6.26 -7.07
C PRO A 101 13.54 6.76 -5.94
N THR A 102 13.47 8.09 -5.79
CA THR A 102 12.56 8.72 -4.82
C THR A 102 11.11 8.53 -5.26
N ASN A 103 10.33 7.83 -4.47
CA ASN A 103 8.90 7.62 -4.67
C ASN A 103 8.14 7.70 -3.35
N ASP A 104 6.91 8.18 -3.39
CA ASP A 104 5.99 8.09 -2.27
C ASP A 104 5.11 6.84 -2.46
N TYR A 105 5.22 5.93 -1.51
CA TYR A 105 4.47 4.66 -1.53
C TYR A 105 3.24 4.68 -0.62
N SER A 106 2.96 5.79 0.07
CA SER A 106 1.79 5.95 0.94
C SER A 106 0.50 5.77 0.13
N SER A 107 -0.42 4.98 0.66
CA SER A 107 -1.72 4.70 0.01
C SER A 107 -1.64 4.03 -1.37
N THR A 108 -0.49 3.48 -1.76
CA THR A 108 -0.32 2.82 -3.05
C THR A 108 -0.71 1.34 -2.98
N VAL A 109 -1.27 0.82 -4.07
CA VAL A 109 -1.74 -0.58 -4.17
C VAL A 109 -0.85 -1.41 -5.08
N VAL A 110 -0.49 -0.86 -6.25
CA VAL A 110 0.19 -1.64 -7.29
C VAL A 110 1.59 -2.08 -6.88
N PRO A 111 2.44 -1.19 -6.32
CA PRO A 111 3.78 -1.58 -5.89
C PRO A 111 3.76 -2.75 -4.90
N ILE A 112 2.99 -2.66 -3.81
CA ILE A 112 2.96 -3.72 -2.79
C ILE A 112 2.44 -5.06 -3.34
N VAL A 113 1.51 -5.04 -4.29
CA VAL A 113 1.03 -6.26 -4.95
C VAL A 113 2.16 -6.92 -5.73
N LEU A 114 2.93 -6.15 -6.51
CA LEU A 114 4.10 -6.65 -7.25
C LEU A 114 5.17 -7.20 -6.29
N GLY A 115 5.45 -6.48 -5.22
CA GLY A 115 6.43 -6.89 -4.21
C GLY A 115 6.07 -8.21 -3.52
N VAL A 116 4.80 -8.38 -3.12
CA VAL A 116 4.36 -9.63 -2.48
C VAL A 116 4.34 -10.79 -3.47
N VAL A 117 3.95 -10.56 -4.72
CA VAL A 117 4.04 -11.59 -5.77
C VAL A 117 5.50 -12.00 -6.00
N PHE A 118 6.41 -11.05 -6.10
CA PHE A 118 7.84 -11.35 -6.21
C PHE A 118 8.36 -12.09 -4.96
N MET A 119 7.96 -11.64 -3.77
CA MET A 119 8.29 -12.29 -2.50
C MET A 119 7.85 -13.77 -2.49
N TYR A 120 6.71 -14.10 -3.08
CA TYR A 120 6.24 -15.48 -3.19
C TYR A 120 7.23 -16.37 -3.96
N PHE A 121 7.77 -15.89 -5.08
CA PHE A 121 8.75 -16.67 -5.85
C PHE A 121 10.06 -16.84 -5.09
N VAL A 122 10.55 -15.78 -4.44
CA VAL A 122 11.76 -15.83 -3.62
C VAL A 122 11.58 -16.78 -2.43
N ASP A 123 10.46 -16.68 -1.71
CA ASP A 123 10.13 -17.54 -0.57
C ASP A 123 10.10 -19.03 -0.95
N ARG A 124 9.47 -19.34 -2.08
CA ARG A 124 9.42 -20.70 -2.62
C ARG A 124 10.80 -21.22 -3.08
N GLY A 125 11.62 -20.36 -3.65
CA GLY A 125 13.00 -20.70 -4.05
C GLY A 125 13.85 -21.02 -2.82
N LEU A 126 13.84 -20.15 -1.83
CA LEU A 126 14.61 -20.31 -0.59
C LEU A 126 14.16 -21.51 0.24
N GLN A 127 12.87 -21.85 0.18
CA GLN A 127 12.33 -23.03 0.88
C GLN A 127 12.99 -24.34 0.44
N LYS A 128 13.48 -24.42 -0.80
CA LYS A 128 14.14 -25.61 -1.35
C LYS A 128 15.62 -25.69 -1.01
N ILE A 129 16.23 -24.55 -0.70
CA ILE A 129 17.69 -24.43 -0.53
C ILE A 129 18.08 -24.46 0.94
N ILE A 130 17.25 -23.87 1.82
CA ILE A 130 17.60 -23.69 3.23
C ILE A 130 17.24 -24.94 4.04
N PRO A 131 18.17 -25.46 4.84
CA PRO A 131 17.93 -26.60 5.76
C PRO A 131 16.87 -26.27 6.81
N ASP A 132 16.08 -27.29 7.22
CA ASP A 132 14.94 -27.10 8.14
C ASP A 132 15.33 -26.48 9.49
N VAL A 133 16.54 -26.79 9.98
CA VAL A 133 17.04 -26.30 11.29
C VAL A 133 17.18 -24.76 11.31
N THR A 134 17.54 -24.15 10.19
CA THR A 134 17.80 -22.71 10.09
C THR A 134 16.67 -21.93 9.40
N LYS A 135 15.66 -22.63 8.88
CA LYS A 135 14.55 -22.03 8.13
C LYS A 135 13.83 -20.93 8.88
N LEU A 136 13.68 -21.05 10.20
CA LEU A 136 12.90 -20.11 11.01
C LEU A 136 13.48 -18.69 10.95
N PHE A 137 14.80 -18.54 10.89
CA PHE A 137 15.47 -17.24 10.92
C PHE A 137 16.06 -16.87 9.55
N LEU A 138 16.70 -17.84 8.89
CA LEU A 138 17.46 -17.56 7.68
C LEU A 138 16.54 -17.30 6.47
N LYS A 139 15.41 -18.00 6.39
CA LYS A 139 14.47 -17.83 5.30
C LYS A 139 13.83 -16.43 5.29
N PRO A 140 13.19 -15.92 6.37
CA PRO A 140 12.67 -14.57 6.41
C PRO A 140 13.74 -13.49 6.16
N LEU A 141 14.93 -13.67 6.75
CA LEU A 141 16.05 -12.74 6.58
C LEU A 141 16.45 -12.62 5.11
N LEU A 142 16.74 -13.74 4.45
CA LEU A 142 17.16 -13.75 3.06
C LEU A 142 16.04 -13.31 2.12
N THR A 143 14.78 -13.69 2.42
CA THR A 143 13.63 -13.23 1.64
C THR A 143 13.58 -11.70 1.63
N MET A 144 13.64 -11.05 2.81
CA MET A 144 13.59 -9.59 2.88
C MET A 144 14.85 -8.94 2.29
N PHE A 145 16.02 -9.51 2.52
CA PHE A 145 17.27 -8.99 1.96
C PHE A 145 17.30 -8.97 0.43
N ILE A 146 16.60 -9.89 -0.21
CA ILE A 146 16.46 -9.95 -1.68
C ILE A 146 15.28 -9.09 -2.14
N VAL A 147 14.12 -9.21 -1.50
CA VAL A 147 12.87 -8.61 -1.96
C VAL A 147 12.89 -7.09 -1.80
N VAL A 148 13.34 -6.57 -0.66
CA VAL A 148 13.29 -5.14 -0.38
C VAL A 148 14.08 -4.30 -1.38
N PRO A 149 15.36 -4.62 -1.71
CA PRO A 149 16.08 -3.86 -2.72
C PRO A 149 15.46 -3.95 -4.12
N VAL A 150 15.00 -5.13 -4.53
CA VAL A 150 14.35 -5.30 -5.83
C VAL A 150 13.03 -4.54 -5.89
N GLU A 151 12.27 -4.55 -4.80
CA GLU A 151 11.05 -3.76 -4.66
C GLU A 151 11.34 -2.27 -4.84
N LEU A 152 12.27 -1.73 -4.07
CA LEU A 152 12.54 -0.28 -4.06
C LEU A 152 13.20 0.23 -5.35
N ILE A 153 14.04 -0.59 -5.99
CA ILE A 153 14.78 -0.18 -7.19
C ILE A 153 13.97 -0.39 -8.47
N ILE A 154 13.19 -1.47 -8.55
CA ILE A 154 12.56 -1.91 -9.80
C ILE A 154 11.03 -1.94 -9.68
N LEU A 155 10.49 -2.75 -8.77
CA LEU A 155 9.05 -3.04 -8.72
C LEU A 155 8.24 -1.85 -8.20
N GLY A 156 8.74 -1.14 -7.22
CA GLY A 156 8.11 0.04 -6.65
C GLY A 156 7.92 1.16 -7.68
N PRO A 157 9.00 1.63 -8.33
CA PRO A 157 8.90 2.61 -9.41
C PRO A 157 8.02 2.14 -10.57
N ALA A 158 8.17 0.88 -11.02
CA ALA A 158 7.32 0.31 -12.06
C ALA A 158 5.84 0.28 -11.65
N GLY A 159 5.56 -0.13 -10.42
CA GLY A 159 4.21 -0.15 -9.87
C GLY A 159 3.60 1.24 -9.72
N SER A 160 4.40 2.23 -9.32
CA SER A 160 3.96 3.63 -9.25
C SER A 160 3.61 4.18 -10.65
N MET A 161 4.45 3.92 -11.64
CA MET A 161 4.16 4.31 -13.04
C MET A 161 2.87 3.66 -13.54
N MET A 162 2.64 2.38 -13.26
CA MET A 162 1.39 1.71 -13.61
C MET A 162 0.19 2.32 -12.88
N GLY A 163 0.35 2.68 -11.61
CA GLY A 163 -0.67 3.35 -10.81
C GLY A 163 -1.04 4.71 -11.38
N TYR A 164 -0.07 5.52 -11.76
CA TYR A 164 -0.30 6.83 -12.40
C TYR A 164 -0.98 6.67 -13.76
N ALA A 165 -0.53 5.76 -14.61
CA ALA A 165 -1.16 5.50 -15.89
C ALA A 165 -2.63 5.06 -15.75
N LEU A 166 -2.94 4.25 -14.73
CA LEU A 166 -4.32 3.86 -14.43
C LEU A 166 -5.15 5.05 -13.94
N SER A 167 -4.60 5.89 -13.07
CA SER A 167 -5.24 7.11 -12.57
C SER A 167 -5.54 8.07 -13.71
N ASP A 168 -4.58 8.30 -14.60
CA ASP A 168 -4.74 9.16 -15.78
C ASP A 168 -5.82 8.63 -16.72
N ALA A 169 -5.87 7.31 -16.95
CA ALA A 169 -6.89 6.67 -17.75
C ALA A 169 -8.29 6.84 -17.14
N VAL A 170 -8.43 6.70 -15.83
CA VAL A 170 -9.71 6.93 -15.12
C VAL A 170 -10.12 8.40 -15.19
N THR A 171 -9.20 9.32 -14.96
CA THR A 171 -9.46 10.76 -15.05
C THR A 171 -9.89 11.14 -16.47
N TRP A 172 -9.17 10.66 -17.48
CA TRP A 172 -9.54 10.86 -18.88
C TRP A 172 -10.95 10.33 -19.19
N LEU A 173 -11.28 9.14 -18.67
CA LEU A 173 -12.62 8.57 -18.86
C LEU A 173 -13.69 9.41 -18.17
N MET A 174 -13.44 9.88 -16.96
CA MET A 174 -14.38 10.74 -16.22
C MET A 174 -14.62 12.07 -16.95
N ASP A 175 -13.57 12.70 -17.45
CA ASP A 175 -13.66 13.96 -18.17
C ASP A 175 -14.44 13.81 -19.49
N ASN A 176 -14.20 12.72 -20.22
CA ASN A 176 -14.91 12.46 -21.47
C ASN A 176 -16.36 12.01 -21.26
N VAL A 177 -16.64 11.24 -20.21
CA VAL A 177 -18.03 10.85 -19.86
C VAL A 177 -18.82 12.06 -19.34
N ALA A 178 -18.20 12.92 -18.52
CA ALA A 178 -18.84 14.17 -18.09
C ALA A 178 -19.21 15.08 -19.27
N PHE A 179 -18.35 15.18 -20.28
CA PHE A 179 -18.63 15.93 -21.51
C PHE A 179 -19.84 15.38 -22.29
N ILE A 180 -20.04 14.06 -22.28
CA ILE A 180 -21.19 13.41 -22.95
C ILE A 180 -22.46 13.52 -22.08
N ALA A 181 -22.35 13.49 -20.77
CA ALA A 181 -23.49 13.53 -19.85
C ALA A 181 -24.09 14.94 -19.71
N THR A 182 -23.28 15.99 -19.83
CA THR A 182 -23.71 17.38 -19.66
C THR A 182 -24.80 17.79 -20.65
N PRO A 183 -24.74 17.50 -21.97
CA PRO A 183 -25.78 17.85 -22.94
C PRO A 183 -27.03 16.95 -22.84
N ILE A 184 -26.99 15.83 -22.12
CA ILE A 184 -28.16 14.94 -21.94
C ILE A 184 -29.01 15.39 -20.75
N LEU A 185 -28.40 16.09 -19.78
CA LEU A 185 -29.06 16.58 -18.55
C LEU A 185 -29.49 18.05 -18.61
N ALA A 186 -29.16 18.75 -19.70
CA ALA A 186 -29.58 20.13 -20.02
C ALA A 186 -30.81 20.14 -20.93
#